data_d1c2c0c3c5dadf9d0f3eef905b6ce2a9
#
_entry.id   d1c2c0c3c5dadf9d0f3eef905b6ce2a9
#
_cell.length_a   1.000
_cell.length_b   1.000
_cell.length_c   1.000
_cell.angle_alpha   90.00
_cell.angle_beta   90.00
_cell.angle_gamma   90.00
#
_symmetry.space_group_name_H-M   'P 1'
#
loop_
_entity.id
_entity.type
_entity.pdbx_description
1 polymer ?
#
loop_
_entity_poly.entity_id
_entity_poly.type
_entity_poly.pdbx_seq_one_letter_code
_entity_poly.pdbx_strand_id
1 'polypeptide(L)'
;MFRISRYLQALDSDAPPRKAPAPTGPVVIWNLVRRCNLTCKHCYATSADKDFPGELSTGEVFAVMEDLHAYGVSVLILSGGEPLMRPDLFEIASRAKGLGFYIGLSTNGTLIGPDNLEAIVEADFDYVGISLDGLRATHDRFRRREGAFDDALRGIRLCRDAGLKVGMRFTLTRDNAAELPDLLLLMDDEDIGKFYLSHLNYAGRGYSNRKDDLQHRMTRHAMDLLFDLCWDDVVTGRCREFVTGNNDADAAWLLLWAERTIPERVPRLRAMLERWGGNASGVNIANIDNEGRVHPDTMWWDYSLGKVTERPFSSIWEDRSDPLMAGLKRKPRP
;
A
#
# COMPACT_ATOMS: atom_id res chain seq x y z
N MET A 1 3.35 1.07 6.82
CA MET A 1 3.09 -0.34 6.41
C MET A 1 3.89 -1.27 7.30
N PHE A 2 3.24 -2.26 7.88
CA PHE A 2 3.83 -3.25 8.77
C PHE A 2 3.99 -4.59 8.02
N ARG A 3 5.23 -5.04 7.80
CA ARG A 3 5.53 -6.27 7.03
C ARG A 3 5.62 -7.48 7.97
N ILE A 4 4.50 -8.13 8.24
CA ILE A 4 4.39 -9.30 9.14
C ILE A 4 5.42 -10.36 8.76
N SER A 5 5.47 -10.78 7.50
CA SER A 5 6.37 -11.81 6.99
C SER A 5 7.83 -11.54 7.32
N ARG A 6 8.26 -10.26 7.23
CA ARG A 6 9.65 -9.89 7.54
C ARG A 6 10.01 -10.13 9.00
N TYR A 7 9.07 -9.86 9.91
CA TYR A 7 9.29 -10.09 11.34
C TYR A 7 9.32 -11.56 11.66
N LEU A 8 8.34 -12.32 11.18
CA LEU A 8 8.23 -13.76 11.47
C LEU A 8 9.37 -14.56 10.83
N GLN A 9 9.76 -14.29 9.59
CA GLN A 9 10.93 -14.88 8.95
C GLN A 9 12.23 -14.58 9.71
N ALA A 10 12.38 -13.36 10.22
CA ALA A 10 13.54 -13.02 11.02
C ALA A 10 13.55 -13.71 12.39
N LEU A 11 12.42 -14.19 12.90
CA LEU A 11 12.36 -14.97 14.14
C LEU A 11 12.75 -16.44 13.93
N ASP A 12 12.49 -16.99 12.76
CA ASP A 12 12.86 -18.37 12.41
C ASP A 12 14.36 -18.53 12.13
N SER A 13 15.00 -17.48 11.65
CA SER A 13 16.44 -17.47 11.36
C SER A 13 17.25 -17.11 12.62
N ASP A 14 18.24 -17.92 12.99
CA ASP A 14 19.23 -17.57 14.04
C ASP A 14 20.21 -16.47 13.59
N ALA A 15 20.23 -16.13 12.31
CA ALA A 15 21.07 -15.07 11.79
C ALA A 15 20.61 -13.69 12.29
N PRO A 16 21.54 -12.78 12.62
CA PRO A 16 21.17 -11.42 12.93
C PRO A 16 20.47 -10.79 11.71
N PRO A 17 19.41 -9.99 11.91
CA PRO A 17 18.71 -9.35 10.80
C PRO A 17 19.72 -8.58 9.94
N ARG A 18 19.79 -8.94 8.64
CA ARG A 18 20.64 -8.20 7.69
C ARG A 18 20.27 -6.73 7.77
N LYS A 19 21.25 -5.89 8.09
CA LYS A 19 21.13 -4.44 7.95
C LYS A 19 21.09 -4.13 6.46
N ALA A 20 19.89 -4.09 5.87
CA ALA A 20 19.75 -3.36 4.62
C ALA A 20 20.07 -1.88 4.93
N PRO A 21 20.82 -1.19 4.07
CA PRO A 21 20.97 0.25 4.20
C PRO A 21 19.59 0.86 4.29
N ALA A 22 19.36 1.70 5.30
CA ALA A 22 18.09 2.42 5.40
C ALA A 22 17.97 3.31 4.16
N PRO A 23 16.87 3.26 3.42
CA PRO A 23 16.65 4.21 2.34
C PRO A 23 16.73 5.62 2.93
N THR A 24 17.41 6.52 2.26
CA THR A 24 17.58 7.90 2.70
C THR A 24 16.28 8.68 2.60
N GLY A 25 15.44 8.37 1.59
CA GLY A 25 14.13 8.96 1.39
C GLY A 25 12.95 8.03 1.79
N PRO A 26 11.74 8.58 1.90
CA PRO A 26 10.53 7.80 2.16
C PRO A 26 10.11 6.96 0.94
N VAL A 27 9.25 5.97 1.16
CA VAL A 27 8.41 5.42 0.07
C VAL A 27 7.40 6.49 -0.32
N VAL A 28 7.36 6.87 -1.59
CA VAL A 28 6.40 7.85 -2.09
C VAL A 28 5.24 7.12 -2.78
N ILE A 29 4.04 7.31 -2.24
CA ILE A 29 2.81 6.88 -2.90
C ILE A 29 2.30 8.08 -3.69
N TRP A 30 2.30 7.98 -5.01
CA TRP A 30 1.92 9.08 -5.88
C TRP A 30 0.56 8.85 -6.52
N ASN A 31 -0.41 9.66 -6.13
CA ASN A 31 -1.72 9.68 -6.76
C ASN A 31 -1.66 10.52 -8.05
N LEU A 32 -1.15 9.94 -9.13
CA LEU A 32 -0.90 10.63 -10.42
C LEU A 32 -2.17 11.21 -11.06
N VAL A 33 -3.31 10.61 -10.77
CA VAL A 33 -4.62 10.96 -11.33
C VAL A 33 -5.69 10.81 -10.24
N ARG A 34 -6.71 11.67 -10.22
CA ARG A 34 -7.84 11.52 -9.32
C ARG A 34 -9.05 10.86 -9.98
N ARG A 35 -9.15 10.91 -11.31
CA ARG A 35 -10.18 10.21 -12.08
C ARG A 35 -10.11 8.69 -11.84
N CYS A 36 -11.29 8.06 -11.74
CA CYS A 36 -11.39 6.61 -11.52
C CYS A 36 -12.70 6.11 -12.11
N ASN A 37 -12.66 4.98 -12.78
CA ASN A 37 -13.84 4.29 -13.33
C ASN A 37 -14.72 3.64 -12.24
N LEU A 38 -14.33 3.75 -10.95
CA LEU A 38 -15.07 3.22 -9.80
C LEU A 38 -15.36 4.30 -8.76
N THR A 39 -16.40 4.06 -7.92
CA THR A 39 -16.82 4.97 -6.83
C THR A 39 -16.89 4.26 -5.47
N CYS A 40 -15.82 3.52 -5.12
CA CYS A 40 -15.75 2.64 -3.95
C CYS A 40 -16.19 3.31 -2.65
N LYS A 41 -16.81 2.53 -1.74
CA LYS A 41 -17.31 3.02 -0.44
C LYS A 41 -16.22 3.62 0.45
N HIS A 42 -15.01 3.10 0.42
CA HIS A 42 -13.88 3.45 1.31
C HIS A 42 -12.87 4.42 0.69
N CYS A 43 -13.11 4.92 -0.52
CA CYS A 43 -12.12 5.72 -1.25
C CYS A 43 -11.73 6.99 -0.50
N TYR A 44 -10.47 7.08 -0.09
CA TYR A 44 -9.91 8.24 0.61
C TYR A 44 -9.80 9.47 -0.31
N ALA A 45 -9.49 9.28 -1.61
CA ALA A 45 -9.35 10.34 -2.60
C ALA A 45 -10.69 10.87 -3.15
N THR A 46 -11.83 10.24 -2.78
CA THR A 46 -13.16 10.57 -3.30
C THR A 46 -13.24 10.58 -4.83
N SER A 47 -12.48 9.68 -5.47
CA SER A 47 -12.38 9.55 -6.92
C SER A 47 -13.71 9.17 -7.58
N ALA A 48 -13.89 9.57 -8.81
CA ALA A 48 -15.05 9.28 -9.65
C ALA A 48 -14.67 9.41 -11.12
N ASP A 49 -15.52 8.93 -12.04
CA ASP A 49 -15.31 9.10 -13.47
C ASP A 49 -15.75 10.49 -13.92
N LYS A 50 -14.90 11.44 -13.65
CA LYS A 50 -15.02 12.84 -14.08
C LYS A 50 -13.64 13.49 -14.12
N ASP A 51 -13.52 14.61 -14.80
CA ASP A 51 -12.29 15.39 -14.81
C ASP A 51 -12.06 16.07 -13.46
N PHE A 52 -10.82 16.07 -13.03
CA PHE A 52 -10.34 16.81 -11.87
C PHE A 52 -9.26 17.78 -12.34
N PRO A 53 -9.45 19.10 -12.14
CA PRO A 53 -8.46 20.07 -12.58
C PRO A 53 -7.19 20.01 -11.74
N GLY A 54 -6.07 20.52 -12.32
CA GLY A 54 -4.82 20.71 -11.60
C GLY A 54 -3.92 19.49 -11.55
N GLU A 55 -4.19 18.44 -12.34
CA GLU A 55 -3.25 17.32 -12.48
C GLU A 55 -1.92 17.81 -13.10
N LEU A 56 -0.82 17.29 -12.57
CA LEU A 56 0.50 17.59 -13.08
C LEU A 56 0.66 17.09 -14.53
N SER A 57 1.24 17.91 -15.38
CA SER A 57 1.67 17.49 -16.72
C SER A 57 2.79 16.45 -16.65
N THR A 58 3.00 15.70 -17.72
CA THR A 58 4.11 14.72 -17.85
C THR A 58 5.46 15.35 -17.52
N GLY A 59 5.72 16.57 -18.04
CA GLY A 59 6.97 17.29 -17.79
C GLY A 59 7.16 17.67 -16.32
N GLU A 60 6.11 18.11 -15.63
CA GLU A 60 6.15 18.38 -14.18
C GLU A 60 6.39 17.09 -13.38
N VAL A 61 5.74 15.98 -13.76
CA VAL A 61 5.97 14.67 -13.12
C VAL A 61 7.43 14.25 -13.27
N PHE A 62 8.04 14.42 -14.43
CA PHE A 62 9.46 14.10 -14.65
C PHE A 62 10.39 14.95 -13.82
N ALA A 63 10.16 16.27 -13.75
CA ALA A 63 10.97 17.17 -12.91
C ALA A 63 10.88 16.78 -11.41
N VAL A 64 9.70 16.42 -10.94
CA VAL A 64 9.51 15.93 -9.56
C VAL A 64 10.23 14.60 -9.33
N MET A 65 10.23 13.67 -10.29
CA MET A 65 10.97 12.41 -10.19
C MET A 65 12.48 12.63 -10.07
N GLU A 66 13.03 13.60 -10.78
CA GLU A 66 14.45 13.93 -10.66
C GLU A 66 14.81 14.44 -9.26
N ASP A 67 13.99 15.30 -8.67
CA ASP A 67 14.19 15.77 -7.29
C ASP A 67 14.04 14.62 -6.27
N LEU A 68 13.03 13.75 -6.45
CA LEU A 68 12.83 12.56 -5.62
C LEU A 68 14.04 11.63 -5.68
N HIS A 69 14.58 11.39 -6.88
CA HIS A 69 15.77 10.57 -7.07
C HIS A 69 17.01 11.20 -6.41
N ALA A 70 17.24 12.48 -6.64
CA ALA A 70 18.35 13.23 -6.04
C ALA A 70 18.27 13.27 -4.51
N TYR A 71 17.08 13.31 -3.94
CA TYR A 71 16.83 13.23 -2.50
C TYR A 71 17.07 11.82 -1.92
N GLY A 72 17.12 10.78 -2.76
CA GLY A 72 17.34 9.39 -2.33
C GLY A 72 16.05 8.61 -2.07
N VAL A 73 14.93 9.03 -2.63
CA VAL A 73 13.73 8.18 -2.75
C VAL A 73 14.08 7.01 -3.66
N SER A 74 13.81 5.79 -3.21
CA SER A 74 14.10 4.57 -3.97
C SER A 74 12.86 3.82 -4.42
N VAL A 75 11.68 4.15 -3.88
CA VAL A 75 10.43 3.43 -4.15
C VAL A 75 9.32 4.41 -4.47
N LEU A 76 8.70 4.25 -5.63
CA LEU A 76 7.49 4.93 -6.06
C LEU A 76 6.34 3.93 -6.19
N ILE A 77 5.20 4.24 -5.60
CA ILE A 77 3.95 3.51 -5.85
C ILE A 77 3.06 4.40 -6.71
N LEU A 78 2.98 4.08 -7.98
CA LEU A 78 2.13 4.77 -8.93
C LEU A 78 0.67 4.37 -8.67
N SER A 79 -0.12 5.33 -8.26
CA SER A 79 -1.48 5.17 -7.75
C SER A 79 -2.35 6.32 -8.25
N GLY A 80 -3.53 6.48 -7.66
CA GLY A 80 -4.41 7.59 -7.99
C GLY A 80 -5.85 7.32 -7.62
N GLY A 81 -6.77 7.80 -8.45
CA GLY A 81 -8.07 7.21 -8.60
C GLY A 81 -7.91 5.82 -9.23
N GLU A 82 -7.73 5.80 -10.55
CA GLU A 82 -7.26 4.61 -11.27
C GLU A 82 -6.11 5.02 -12.19
N PRO A 83 -4.87 4.58 -11.92
CA PRO A 83 -3.71 5.03 -12.67
C PRO A 83 -3.76 4.65 -14.16
N LEU A 84 -4.40 3.52 -14.53
CA LEU A 84 -4.59 3.13 -15.93
C LEU A 84 -5.52 4.05 -16.73
N MET A 85 -6.19 5.00 -16.08
CA MET A 85 -6.93 6.07 -16.76
C MET A 85 -6.07 7.28 -17.13
N ARG A 86 -4.81 7.33 -16.71
CA ARG A 86 -3.87 8.37 -17.07
C ARG A 86 -3.14 8.00 -18.37
N PRO A 87 -3.27 8.79 -19.45
CA PRO A 87 -2.77 8.40 -20.78
C PRO A 87 -1.26 8.19 -20.86
N ASP A 88 -0.47 8.96 -20.10
CA ASP A 88 0.99 8.94 -20.07
C ASP A 88 1.56 8.04 -18.96
N LEU A 89 0.74 7.17 -18.33
CA LEU A 89 1.18 6.31 -17.22
C LEU A 89 2.43 5.47 -17.58
N PHE A 90 2.45 4.86 -18.76
CA PHE A 90 3.55 3.99 -19.16
C PHE A 90 4.83 4.75 -19.47
N GLU A 91 4.72 5.96 -20.02
CA GLU A 91 5.84 6.88 -20.19
C GLU A 91 6.44 7.29 -18.85
N ILE A 92 5.57 7.62 -17.87
CA ILE A 92 5.94 7.93 -16.49
C ILE A 92 6.64 6.72 -15.83
N ALA A 93 6.10 5.51 -15.98
CA ALA A 93 6.71 4.30 -15.44
C ALA A 93 8.09 4.02 -16.04
N SER A 94 8.22 4.12 -17.36
CA SER A 94 9.51 3.98 -18.06
C SER A 94 10.55 4.99 -17.58
N ARG A 95 10.15 6.27 -17.41
CA ARG A 95 11.04 7.31 -16.86
C ARG A 95 11.48 6.97 -15.44
N ALA A 96 10.57 6.52 -14.60
CA ALA A 96 10.88 6.12 -13.22
C ALA A 96 11.87 4.94 -13.18
N LYS A 97 11.69 3.92 -14.02
CA LYS A 97 12.64 2.79 -14.16
C LYS A 97 13.99 3.26 -14.64
N GLY A 98 14.04 4.15 -15.65
CA GLY A 98 15.27 4.75 -16.15
C GLY A 98 16.07 5.52 -15.10
N LEU A 99 15.41 6.08 -14.08
CA LEU A 99 16.02 6.71 -12.92
C LEU A 99 16.40 5.69 -11.81
N GLY A 100 16.08 4.42 -11.96
CA GLY A 100 16.42 3.36 -11.01
C GLY A 100 15.45 3.20 -9.83
N PHE A 101 14.25 3.76 -9.89
CA PHE A 101 13.24 3.51 -8.87
C PHE A 101 12.74 2.07 -8.91
N TYR A 102 12.47 1.51 -7.74
CA TYR A 102 11.53 0.42 -7.59
C TYR A 102 10.12 0.99 -7.79
N ILE A 103 9.38 0.50 -8.78
CA ILE A 103 8.04 0.98 -9.08
C ILE A 103 6.97 -0.07 -8.81
N GLY A 104 5.94 0.33 -8.07
CA GLY A 104 4.73 -0.47 -7.88
C GLY A 104 3.52 0.19 -8.54
N LEU A 105 2.71 -0.59 -9.23
CA LEU A 105 1.39 -0.16 -9.70
C LEU A 105 0.33 -0.50 -8.65
N SER A 106 -0.47 0.49 -8.22
CA SER A 106 -1.62 0.28 -7.33
C SER A 106 -2.90 0.59 -8.07
N THR A 107 -3.60 -0.46 -8.52
CA THR A 107 -4.77 -0.37 -9.40
C THR A 107 -5.98 -1.09 -8.82
N ASN A 108 -7.17 -0.76 -9.30
CA ASN A 108 -8.37 -1.56 -9.05
C ASN A 108 -8.43 -2.82 -9.95
N GLY A 109 -7.55 -2.93 -10.95
CA GLY A 109 -7.38 -4.08 -11.83
C GLY A 109 -8.42 -4.22 -12.93
N THR A 110 -9.52 -3.48 -12.88
CA THR A 110 -10.66 -3.69 -13.80
C THR A 110 -10.40 -3.24 -15.23
N LEU A 111 -9.37 -2.43 -15.44
CA LEU A 111 -8.95 -1.97 -16.77
C LEU A 111 -7.78 -2.79 -17.35
N ILE A 112 -7.27 -3.77 -16.63
CA ILE A 112 -6.24 -4.67 -17.16
C ILE A 112 -6.89 -5.64 -18.13
N GLY A 113 -6.44 -5.62 -19.37
CA GLY A 113 -6.96 -6.47 -20.45
C GLY A 113 -5.86 -6.81 -21.48
N PRO A 114 -6.19 -7.67 -22.46
CA PRO A 114 -5.25 -8.03 -23.53
C PRO A 114 -4.68 -6.81 -24.27
N ASP A 115 -5.46 -5.74 -24.41
CA ASP A 115 -5.09 -4.56 -25.20
C ASP A 115 -3.99 -3.71 -24.55
N ASN A 116 -3.79 -3.81 -23.23
CA ASN A 116 -2.77 -3.04 -22.49
C ASN A 116 -1.78 -3.90 -21.70
N LEU A 117 -1.93 -5.23 -21.73
CA LEU A 117 -1.04 -6.14 -21.00
C LEU A 117 0.42 -6.00 -21.45
N GLU A 118 0.67 -5.91 -22.74
CA GLU A 118 2.01 -5.74 -23.29
C GLU A 118 2.67 -4.47 -22.74
N ALA A 119 1.97 -3.33 -22.75
CA ALA A 119 2.46 -2.09 -22.20
C ALA A 119 2.71 -2.16 -20.67
N ILE A 120 1.89 -2.91 -19.92
CA ILE A 120 2.09 -3.14 -18.48
C ILE A 120 3.37 -3.97 -18.26
N VAL A 121 3.65 -4.96 -19.08
CA VAL A 121 4.86 -5.80 -19.02
C VAL A 121 6.09 -4.97 -19.39
N GLU A 122 6.04 -4.21 -20.48
CA GLU A 122 7.15 -3.35 -20.95
C GLU A 122 7.50 -2.23 -19.96
N ALA A 123 6.51 -1.74 -19.18
CA ALA A 123 6.74 -0.77 -18.12
C ALA A 123 7.59 -1.32 -16.97
N ASP A 124 7.83 -2.64 -16.93
CA ASP A 124 8.69 -3.35 -15.96
C ASP A 124 8.35 -2.99 -14.49
N PHE A 125 7.06 -3.04 -14.13
CA PHE A 125 6.65 -2.86 -12.75
C PHE A 125 7.22 -3.96 -11.86
N ASP A 126 7.92 -3.57 -10.80
CA ASP A 126 8.44 -4.49 -9.79
C ASP A 126 7.34 -5.19 -8.97
N TYR A 127 6.13 -4.60 -8.99
CA TYR A 127 4.97 -5.10 -8.26
C TYR A 127 3.66 -4.50 -8.81
N VAL A 128 2.65 -5.34 -9.02
CA VAL A 128 1.29 -4.92 -9.38
C VAL A 128 0.34 -5.28 -8.24
N GLY A 129 -0.13 -4.27 -7.50
CA GLY A 129 -1.08 -4.44 -6.41
C GLY A 129 -2.50 -4.23 -6.90
N ILE A 130 -3.29 -5.31 -6.96
CA ILE A 130 -4.67 -5.29 -7.43
C ILE A 130 -5.63 -5.39 -6.25
N SER A 131 -6.64 -4.55 -6.26
CA SER A 131 -7.59 -4.47 -5.16
C SER A 131 -8.67 -5.55 -5.27
N LEU A 132 -8.88 -6.29 -4.17
CA LEU A 132 -9.94 -7.28 -4.05
C LEU A 132 -10.49 -7.28 -2.62
N ASP A 133 -11.70 -6.69 -2.41
CA ASP A 133 -12.25 -6.42 -1.07
C ASP A 133 -13.37 -7.37 -0.66
N GLY A 134 -13.34 -8.59 -1.11
CA GLY A 134 -14.31 -9.63 -0.81
C GLY A 134 -14.51 -10.57 -1.99
N LEU A 135 -15.35 -11.56 -1.81
CA LEU A 135 -15.82 -12.40 -2.92
C LEU A 135 -16.76 -11.61 -3.82
N ARG A 136 -17.14 -12.17 -4.96
CA ARG A 136 -17.86 -11.52 -6.07
C ARG A 136 -18.92 -10.50 -5.61
N ALA A 137 -19.94 -10.92 -4.88
CA ALA A 137 -21.05 -10.07 -4.48
C ALA A 137 -20.63 -8.94 -3.52
N THR A 138 -19.72 -9.23 -2.60
CA THR A 138 -19.23 -8.26 -1.63
C THR A 138 -18.30 -7.27 -2.28
N HIS A 139 -17.38 -7.73 -3.14
CA HIS A 139 -16.47 -6.85 -3.88
C HIS A 139 -17.24 -5.89 -4.78
N ASP A 140 -18.19 -6.38 -5.60
CA ASP A 140 -18.98 -5.56 -6.51
C ASP A 140 -19.79 -4.49 -5.75
N ARG A 141 -20.42 -4.86 -4.65
CA ARG A 141 -21.11 -3.93 -3.75
C ARG A 141 -20.15 -2.90 -3.14
N PHE A 142 -18.96 -3.31 -2.73
CA PHE A 142 -17.95 -2.46 -2.12
C PHE A 142 -17.36 -1.46 -3.12
N ARG A 143 -17.13 -1.94 -4.35
CA ARG A 143 -16.62 -1.13 -5.48
C ARG A 143 -17.71 -0.36 -6.22
N ARG A 144 -18.99 -0.66 -5.92
CA ARG A 144 -20.18 -0.06 -6.54
C ARG A 144 -20.23 -0.26 -8.05
N ARG A 145 -19.81 -1.44 -8.48
CA ARG A 145 -19.84 -1.84 -9.89
C ARG A 145 -20.02 -3.35 -10.00
N GLU A 146 -21.07 -3.79 -10.67
CA GLU A 146 -21.30 -5.20 -11.04
C GLU A 146 -20.18 -5.68 -11.98
N GLY A 147 -19.66 -6.88 -11.76
CA GLY A 147 -18.58 -7.49 -12.53
C GLY A 147 -17.17 -6.95 -12.17
N ALA A 148 -17.04 -6.07 -11.19
CA ALA A 148 -15.73 -5.56 -10.78
C ALA A 148 -14.82 -6.67 -10.25
N PHE A 149 -15.37 -7.68 -9.56
CA PHE A 149 -14.63 -8.84 -9.09
C PHE A 149 -14.02 -9.64 -10.23
N ASP A 150 -14.82 -9.98 -11.23
CA ASP A 150 -14.36 -10.78 -12.36
C ASP A 150 -13.31 -10.05 -13.19
N ASP A 151 -13.51 -8.76 -13.39
CA ASP A 151 -12.55 -7.92 -14.08
C ASP A 151 -11.22 -7.83 -13.31
N ALA A 152 -11.26 -7.61 -11.99
CA ALA A 152 -10.07 -7.56 -11.16
C ALA A 152 -9.34 -8.92 -11.14
N LEU A 153 -10.08 -10.02 -11.00
CA LEU A 153 -9.51 -11.38 -11.02
C LEU A 153 -8.90 -11.72 -12.39
N ARG A 154 -9.53 -11.31 -13.48
CA ARG A 154 -8.95 -11.39 -14.83
C ARG A 154 -7.63 -10.61 -14.89
N GLY A 155 -7.60 -9.39 -14.38
CA GLY A 155 -6.38 -8.58 -14.32
C GLY A 155 -5.26 -9.25 -13.52
N ILE A 156 -5.58 -9.86 -12.37
CA ILE A 156 -4.65 -10.67 -11.58
C ILE A 156 -4.04 -11.79 -12.42
N ARG A 157 -4.88 -12.60 -13.08
CA ARG A 157 -4.46 -13.73 -13.88
C ARG A 157 -3.58 -13.31 -15.05
N LEU A 158 -3.98 -12.29 -15.80
CA LEU A 158 -3.20 -11.77 -16.92
C LEU A 158 -1.79 -11.31 -16.47
N CYS A 159 -1.70 -10.53 -15.39
CA CYS A 159 -0.41 -10.09 -14.88
C CYS A 159 0.46 -11.24 -14.35
N ARG A 160 -0.14 -12.18 -13.62
CA ARG A 160 0.56 -13.39 -13.10
C ARG A 160 1.09 -14.25 -14.25
N ASP A 161 0.26 -14.56 -15.23
CA ASP A 161 0.60 -15.40 -16.38
C ASP A 161 1.68 -14.76 -17.27
N ALA A 162 1.76 -13.41 -17.24
CA ALA A 162 2.84 -12.64 -17.85
C ALA A 162 4.13 -12.57 -16.99
N GLY A 163 4.18 -13.23 -15.82
CA GLY A 163 5.35 -13.28 -14.95
C GLY A 163 5.55 -12.06 -14.03
N LEU A 164 4.57 -11.17 -13.93
CA LEU A 164 4.63 -10.02 -13.03
C LEU A 164 4.36 -10.44 -11.58
N LYS A 165 5.01 -9.77 -10.62
CA LYS A 165 4.70 -9.96 -9.19
C LYS A 165 3.36 -9.31 -8.86
N VAL A 166 2.35 -10.14 -8.64
CA VAL A 166 1.02 -9.69 -8.26
C VAL A 166 0.81 -9.77 -6.76
N GLY A 167 0.06 -8.82 -6.22
CA GLY A 167 -0.43 -8.87 -4.85
C GLY A 167 -1.88 -8.44 -4.74
N MET A 168 -2.60 -9.11 -3.86
CA MET A 168 -3.96 -8.78 -3.49
C MET A 168 -3.97 -7.66 -2.44
N ARG A 169 -4.80 -6.64 -2.64
CA ARG A 169 -4.99 -5.53 -1.70
C ARG A 169 -6.43 -5.55 -1.19
N PHE A 170 -6.57 -5.67 0.11
CA PHE A 170 -7.84 -5.84 0.80
C PHE A 170 -8.03 -4.76 1.87
N THR A 171 -9.19 -4.13 1.92
CA THR A 171 -9.55 -3.20 3.00
C THR A 171 -10.56 -3.87 3.92
N LEU A 172 -10.13 -4.16 5.13
CA LEU A 172 -10.93 -4.85 6.14
C LEU A 172 -12.05 -3.95 6.67
N THR A 173 -13.28 -4.44 6.59
CA THR A 173 -14.48 -3.81 7.13
C THR A 173 -15.42 -4.86 7.72
N ARG A 174 -16.47 -4.42 8.42
CA ARG A 174 -17.49 -5.33 8.95
C ARG A 174 -18.22 -6.13 7.85
N ASP A 175 -18.36 -5.53 6.66
CA ASP A 175 -19.10 -6.14 5.55
C ASP A 175 -18.34 -7.28 4.87
N ASN A 176 -17.02 -7.37 5.03
CA ASN A 176 -16.17 -8.34 4.32
C ASN A 176 -15.26 -9.18 5.23
N ALA A 177 -15.23 -8.91 6.52
CA ALA A 177 -14.33 -9.63 7.44
C ALA A 177 -14.59 -11.15 7.49
N ALA A 178 -15.85 -11.57 7.33
CA ALA A 178 -16.20 -12.99 7.32
C ALA A 178 -15.70 -13.74 6.07
N GLU A 179 -15.41 -13.01 4.97
CA GLU A 179 -14.90 -13.59 3.73
C GLU A 179 -13.35 -13.62 3.67
N LEU A 180 -12.65 -13.12 4.70
CA LEU A 180 -11.19 -13.11 4.72
C LEU A 180 -10.57 -14.51 4.59
N PRO A 181 -11.07 -15.58 5.27
CA PRO A 181 -10.55 -16.93 5.07
C PRO A 181 -10.65 -17.39 3.61
N ASP A 182 -11.80 -17.17 2.97
CA ASP A 182 -12.03 -17.57 1.59
C ASP A 182 -11.17 -16.76 0.59
N LEU A 183 -10.90 -15.48 0.89
CA LEU A 183 -9.97 -14.66 0.09
C LEU A 183 -8.52 -15.16 0.21
N LEU A 184 -8.12 -15.66 1.39
CA LEU A 184 -6.80 -16.23 1.57
C LEU A 184 -6.67 -17.59 0.85
N LEU A 185 -7.75 -18.37 0.77
CA LEU A 185 -7.80 -19.56 -0.10
C LEU A 185 -7.74 -19.18 -1.58
N LEU A 186 -8.49 -18.17 -1.99
CA LEU A 186 -8.41 -17.66 -3.37
C LEU A 186 -7.00 -17.16 -3.71
N MET A 187 -6.31 -16.53 -2.76
CA MET A 187 -4.91 -16.14 -2.93
C MET A 187 -4.01 -17.35 -3.22
N ASP A 188 -4.24 -18.49 -2.56
CA ASP A 188 -3.52 -19.74 -2.79
C ASP A 188 -3.87 -20.32 -4.17
N ASP A 189 -5.16 -20.42 -4.49
CA ASP A 189 -5.66 -20.98 -5.76
C ASP A 189 -5.15 -20.19 -6.98
N GLU A 190 -4.99 -18.88 -6.83
CA GLU A 190 -4.50 -17.99 -7.90
C GLU A 190 -2.98 -17.77 -7.86
N ASP A 191 -2.24 -18.47 -7.01
CA ASP A 191 -0.77 -18.33 -6.84
C ASP A 191 -0.33 -16.86 -6.65
N ILE A 192 -1.03 -16.13 -5.79
CA ILE A 192 -0.72 -14.72 -5.49
C ILE A 192 0.31 -14.67 -4.36
N GLY A 193 1.50 -14.15 -4.66
CA GLY A 193 2.62 -14.12 -3.73
C GLY A 193 2.54 -13.08 -2.62
N LYS A 194 1.53 -12.17 -2.61
CA LYS A 194 1.46 -11.10 -1.63
C LYS A 194 0.04 -10.71 -1.25
N PHE A 195 -0.18 -10.56 0.04
CA PHE A 195 -1.43 -10.02 0.61
C PHE A 195 -1.17 -8.75 1.40
N TYR A 196 -1.90 -7.68 1.05
CA TYR A 196 -1.87 -6.42 1.79
C TYR A 196 -3.25 -6.16 2.41
N LEU A 197 -3.32 -6.25 3.73
CA LEU A 197 -4.51 -5.86 4.49
C LEU A 197 -4.38 -4.40 4.92
N SER A 198 -5.36 -3.58 4.54
CA SER A 198 -5.54 -2.23 5.04
C SER A 198 -6.70 -2.18 6.01
N HIS A 199 -6.53 -1.53 7.15
CA HIS A 199 -7.67 -1.15 7.99
C HIS A 199 -8.45 -0.02 7.33
N LEU A 200 -9.76 0.07 7.57
CA LEU A 200 -10.57 1.17 7.09
C LEU A 200 -10.02 2.50 7.65
N ASN A 201 -9.72 3.42 6.76
CA ASN A 201 -9.27 4.75 7.17
C ASN A 201 -10.43 5.76 7.06
N TYR A 202 -10.49 6.70 8.00
CA TYR A 202 -11.53 7.71 8.08
C TYR A 202 -11.19 8.96 7.26
N ALA A 203 -10.74 8.74 6.02
CA ALA A 203 -10.50 9.77 5.03
C ALA A 203 -11.50 9.65 3.87
N GLY A 204 -11.90 10.77 3.28
CA GLY A 204 -12.82 10.82 2.16
C GLY A 204 -14.14 10.05 2.41
N ARG A 205 -14.52 9.15 1.49
CA ARG A 205 -15.71 8.31 1.65
C ARG A 205 -15.59 7.29 2.79
N GLY A 206 -14.37 6.92 3.17
CA GLY A 206 -14.13 6.09 4.36
C GLY A 206 -14.66 6.75 5.63
N TYR A 207 -14.51 8.07 5.78
CA TYR A 207 -15.09 8.80 6.91
C TYR A 207 -16.63 8.73 6.92
N SER A 208 -17.26 8.89 5.76
CA SER A 208 -18.72 8.80 5.65
C SER A 208 -19.25 7.39 5.96
N ASN A 209 -18.43 6.36 5.75
CA ASN A 209 -18.74 4.95 5.98
C ASN A 209 -18.05 4.39 7.24
N ARG A 210 -17.56 5.23 8.16
CA ARG A 210 -16.86 4.79 9.40
C ARG A 210 -17.66 3.84 10.28
N LYS A 211 -19.00 3.85 10.17
CA LYS A 211 -19.89 2.89 10.84
C LYS A 211 -19.68 1.44 10.36
N ASP A 212 -19.08 1.26 9.17
CA ASP A 212 -18.78 -0.04 8.60
C ASP A 212 -17.39 -0.54 9.06
N ASP A 213 -16.70 0.21 9.94
CA ASP A 213 -15.47 -0.24 10.56
C ASP A 213 -15.71 -1.43 11.49
N LEU A 214 -14.67 -2.23 11.62
CA LEU A 214 -14.73 -3.48 12.36
C LEU A 214 -14.66 -3.25 13.87
N GLN A 215 -15.41 -4.04 14.63
CA GLN A 215 -15.23 -4.07 16.08
C GLN A 215 -13.87 -4.69 16.44
N HIS A 216 -13.21 -4.20 17.47
CA HIS A 216 -11.87 -4.64 17.88
C HIS A 216 -11.71 -6.16 18.00
N ARG A 217 -12.74 -6.87 18.47
CA ARG A 217 -12.71 -8.34 18.57
C ARG A 217 -12.53 -9.00 17.20
N MET A 218 -13.27 -8.53 16.20
CA MET A 218 -13.22 -9.07 14.84
C MET A 218 -11.91 -8.70 14.16
N THR A 219 -11.41 -7.47 14.39
CA THR A 219 -10.09 -7.03 13.91
C THR A 219 -8.99 -7.96 14.44
N ARG A 220 -9.01 -8.24 15.74
CA ARG A 220 -8.04 -9.16 16.38
C ARG A 220 -8.08 -10.56 15.78
N HIS A 221 -9.29 -11.09 15.55
CA HIS A 221 -9.46 -12.39 14.91
C HIS A 221 -8.89 -12.41 13.47
N ALA A 222 -9.15 -11.38 12.68
CA ALA A 222 -8.57 -11.25 11.33
C ALA A 222 -7.03 -11.17 11.38
N MET A 223 -6.48 -10.47 12.36
CA MET A 223 -5.04 -10.38 12.55
C MET A 223 -4.43 -11.71 13.01
N ASP A 224 -5.07 -12.41 13.98
CA ASP A 224 -4.61 -13.74 14.42
C ASP A 224 -4.55 -14.71 13.22
N LEU A 225 -5.59 -14.72 12.37
CA LEU A 225 -5.62 -15.55 11.16
C LEU A 225 -4.44 -15.24 10.22
N LEU A 226 -4.12 -13.96 10.00
CA LEU A 226 -2.98 -13.58 9.16
C LEU A 226 -1.64 -13.97 9.80
N PHE A 227 -1.51 -13.86 11.12
CA PHE A 227 -0.28 -14.22 11.83
C PHE A 227 -0.07 -15.74 11.80
N ASP A 228 -1.14 -16.52 12.04
CA ASP A 228 -1.09 -17.99 11.97
C ASP A 228 -0.67 -18.44 10.57
N LEU A 229 -1.33 -17.93 9.52
CA LEU A 229 -1.02 -18.28 8.14
C LEU A 229 0.41 -17.86 7.74
N CYS A 230 0.83 -16.67 8.17
CA CYS A 230 2.18 -16.20 7.88
C CYS A 230 3.25 -17.02 8.63
N TRP A 231 2.96 -17.47 9.84
CA TRP A 231 3.86 -18.34 10.60
C TRP A 231 3.94 -19.73 10.00
N ASP A 232 2.82 -20.30 9.58
CA ASP A 232 2.79 -21.56 8.84
C ASP A 232 3.62 -21.51 7.55
N ASP A 233 3.54 -20.40 6.81
CA ASP A 233 4.38 -20.18 5.64
C ASP A 233 5.88 -20.16 5.99
N VAL A 234 6.25 -19.49 7.06
CA VAL A 234 7.63 -19.44 7.53
C VAL A 234 8.15 -20.85 7.88
N VAL A 235 7.38 -21.61 8.66
CA VAL A 235 7.76 -22.95 9.11
C VAL A 235 7.80 -23.95 7.95
N THR A 236 6.92 -23.80 6.95
CA THR A 236 6.86 -24.68 5.77
C THR A 236 7.76 -24.23 4.63
N GLY A 237 8.45 -23.08 4.76
CA GLY A 237 9.35 -22.54 3.73
C GLY A 237 8.62 -21.87 2.56
N ARG A 238 7.34 -21.55 2.67
CA ARG A 238 6.62 -20.75 1.66
C ARG A 238 7.06 -19.30 1.72
N CYS A 239 7.15 -18.65 0.56
CA CYS A 239 7.70 -17.29 0.44
C CYS A 239 6.62 -16.22 0.19
N ARG A 240 5.41 -16.35 0.73
CA ARG A 240 4.38 -15.32 0.58
C ARG A 240 4.65 -14.11 1.48
N GLU A 241 4.28 -12.94 0.99
CA GLU A 241 4.40 -11.69 1.76
C GLU A 241 3.05 -11.28 2.37
N PHE A 242 3.00 -11.10 3.69
CA PHE A 242 1.86 -10.53 4.42
C PHE A 242 2.23 -9.16 4.97
N VAL A 243 1.42 -8.17 4.63
CA VAL A 243 1.66 -6.77 5.01
C VAL A 243 0.37 -6.15 5.52
N THR A 244 0.44 -5.35 6.58
CA THR A 244 -0.70 -4.53 7.00
C THR A 244 -0.39 -3.04 6.94
N GLY A 245 -1.43 -2.23 6.93
CA GLY A 245 -1.33 -0.79 6.91
C GLY A 245 -2.49 -0.08 7.57
N ASN A 246 -2.25 1.20 7.87
CA ASN A 246 -3.20 2.12 8.49
C ASN A 246 -3.57 1.81 9.95
N ASN A 247 -2.83 0.89 10.61
CA ASN A 247 -3.00 0.63 12.03
C ASN A 247 -1.68 0.09 12.64
N ASP A 248 -1.00 0.91 13.40
CA ASP A 248 0.28 0.50 14.04
C ASP A 248 0.06 -0.44 15.23
N ALA A 249 -1.16 -0.56 15.75
CA ALA A 249 -1.50 -1.52 16.81
C ALA A 249 -1.36 -2.98 16.36
N ASP A 250 -1.29 -3.26 15.05
CA ASP A 250 -1.03 -4.60 14.51
C ASP A 250 0.29 -5.17 15.04
N ALA A 251 1.30 -4.33 15.21
CA ALA A 251 2.59 -4.74 15.77
C ALA A 251 2.50 -5.12 17.25
N ALA A 252 1.71 -4.39 18.03
CA ALA A 252 1.45 -4.72 19.44
C ALA A 252 0.65 -6.02 19.53
N TRP A 253 -0.33 -6.21 18.62
CA TRP A 253 -1.12 -7.44 18.57
C TRP A 253 -0.26 -8.65 18.14
N LEU A 254 0.69 -8.46 17.20
CA LEU A 254 1.66 -9.51 16.86
C LEU A 254 2.49 -9.95 18.07
N LEU A 255 2.90 -9.00 18.92
CA LEU A 255 3.63 -9.34 20.15
C LEU A 255 2.79 -10.19 21.09
N LEU A 256 1.53 -9.81 21.32
CA LEU A 256 0.58 -10.58 22.14
C LEU A 256 0.23 -11.95 21.54
N TRP A 257 0.17 -12.04 20.21
CA TRP A 257 0.04 -13.31 19.51
C TRP A 257 1.27 -14.20 19.73
N ALA A 258 2.46 -13.63 19.61
CA ALA A 258 3.71 -14.37 19.83
C ALA A 258 3.86 -14.88 21.27
N GLU A 259 3.38 -14.13 22.27
CA GLU A 259 3.36 -14.57 23.68
C GLU A 259 2.51 -15.84 23.88
N ARG A 260 1.48 -16.05 23.06
CA ARG A 260 0.62 -17.25 23.10
C ARG A 260 1.14 -18.40 22.25
N THR A 261 1.82 -18.12 21.15
CA THR A 261 2.13 -19.11 20.10
C THR A 261 3.60 -19.51 20.06
N ILE A 262 4.50 -18.54 20.25
CA ILE A 262 5.97 -18.73 20.18
C ILE A 262 6.68 -17.94 21.28
N PRO A 263 6.40 -18.22 22.57
CA PRO A 263 6.85 -17.41 23.71
C PRO A 263 8.38 -17.25 23.79
N GLU A 264 9.13 -18.26 23.35
CA GLU A 264 10.59 -18.22 23.34
C GLU A 264 11.18 -17.19 22.37
N ARG A 265 10.42 -16.74 21.36
CA ARG A 265 10.81 -15.73 20.36
C ARG A 265 10.43 -14.30 20.77
N VAL A 266 9.62 -14.12 21.80
CA VAL A 266 9.09 -12.82 22.25
C VAL A 266 10.18 -11.80 22.55
N PRO A 267 11.28 -12.11 23.28
CA PRO A 267 12.31 -11.11 23.57
C PRO A 267 12.92 -10.53 22.28
N ARG A 268 13.13 -11.39 21.28
CA ARG A 268 13.69 -10.97 19.97
C ARG A 268 12.70 -10.11 19.17
N LEU A 269 11.43 -10.54 19.13
CA LEU A 269 10.37 -9.79 18.46
C LEU A 269 10.22 -8.39 19.08
N ARG A 270 10.14 -8.29 20.39
CA ARG A 270 10.04 -7.04 21.14
C ARG A 270 11.17 -6.08 20.76
N ALA A 271 12.42 -6.55 20.79
CA ALA A 271 13.58 -5.73 20.41
C ALA A 271 13.54 -5.27 18.94
N MET A 272 12.92 -6.05 18.05
CA MET A 272 12.73 -5.66 16.63
C MET A 272 11.64 -4.59 16.51
N LEU A 273 10.53 -4.72 17.22
CA LEU A 273 9.40 -3.77 17.18
C LEU A 273 9.78 -2.42 17.84
N GLU A 274 10.53 -2.45 18.95
CA GLU A 274 11.08 -1.24 19.59
C GLU A 274 12.00 -0.46 18.62
N ARG A 275 12.86 -1.16 17.86
CA ARG A 275 13.69 -0.51 16.83
C ARG A 275 12.88 0.06 15.68
N TRP A 276 11.76 -0.57 15.31
CA TRP A 276 10.86 -0.04 14.29
C TRP A 276 10.19 1.26 14.75
N GLY A 277 9.74 1.31 16.00
CA GLY A 277 9.23 2.51 16.66
C GLY A 277 7.85 2.98 16.17
N GLY A 278 7.06 2.11 15.51
CA GLY A 278 5.67 2.39 15.16
C GLY A 278 5.49 3.20 13.86
N ASN A 279 4.72 4.27 13.93
CA ASN A 279 4.26 5.07 12.80
C ASN A 279 5.34 5.42 11.74
N ALA A 280 4.98 5.21 10.47
CA ALA A 280 5.83 5.54 9.32
C ALA A 280 5.42 6.85 8.61
N SER A 281 4.22 7.39 8.90
CA SER A 281 3.69 8.63 8.28
C SER A 281 4.61 9.81 8.59
N GLY A 282 4.95 10.60 7.57
CA GLY A 282 5.86 11.75 7.70
C GLY A 282 7.32 11.37 7.96
N VAL A 283 7.68 10.08 7.97
CA VAL A 283 9.05 9.60 8.23
C VAL A 283 9.54 8.68 7.11
N ASN A 284 8.87 7.55 6.90
CA ASN A 284 9.24 6.53 5.92
C ASN A 284 8.20 6.40 4.80
N ILE A 285 7.08 7.09 4.90
CA ILE A 285 6.02 7.15 3.89
C ILE A 285 5.70 8.62 3.66
N ALA A 286 5.55 8.98 2.39
CA ALA A 286 5.03 10.24 1.90
C ALA A 286 3.96 9.97 0.86
N ASN A 287 3.08 10.95 0.63
CA ASN A 287 2.15 10.94 -0.48
C ASN A 287 2.28 12.22 -1.29
N ILE A 288 2.17 12.12 -2.61
CA ILE A 288 1.98 13.24 -3.52
C ILE A 288 0.62 13.04 -4.18
N ASP A 289 -0.26 14.04 -4.12
CA ASP A 289 -1.55 13.98 -4.78
C ASP A 289 -1.48 14.40 -6.26
N ASN A 290 -2.60 14.30 -6.97
CA ASN A 290 -2.69 14.63 -8.39
C ASN A 290 -2.42 16.11 -8.72
N GLU A 291 -2.53 16.99 -7.75
CA GLU A 291 -2.23 18.42 -7.89
C GLU A 291 -0.79 18.78 -7.44
N GLY A 292 0.00 17.76 -7.06
CA GLY A 292 1.37 17.94 -6.60
C GLY A 292 1.50 18.39 -5.14
N ARG A 293 0.43 18.28 -4.33
CA ARG A 293 0.55 18.54 -2.88
C ARG A 293 1.21 17.36 -2.20
N VAL A 294 2.13 17.65 -1.29
CA VAL A 294 2.82 16.67 -0.46
C VAL A 294 2.07 16.48 0.85
N HIS A 295 1.83 15.23 1.23
CA HIS A 295 1.17 14.86 2.47
C HIS A 295 2.06 13.91 3.29
N PRO A 296 1.93 13.90 4.63
CA PRO A 296 2.68 12.98 5.48
C PRO A 296 2.39 11.51 5.22
N ASP A 297 1.19 11.20 4.69
CA ASP A 297 0.73 9.87 4.36
C ASP A 297 -0.42 9.96 3.34
N THR A 298 -0.75 8.86 2.70
CA THR A 298 -1.84 8.72 1.71
C THR A 298 -3.21 9.13 2.27
N MET A 299 -3.41 9.02 3.58
CA MET A 299 -4.70 9.27 4.22
C MET A 299 -4.89 10.70 4.76
N TRP A 300 -3.89 11.56 4.60
CA TRP A 300 -3.87 12.92 5.14
C TRP A 300 -4.15 13.99 4.08
N TRP A 301 -5.14 13.74 3.21
CA TRP A 301 -5.46 14.64 2.08
C TRP A 301 -5.88 16.06 2.49
N ASP A 302 -6.42 16.23 3.69
CA ASP A 302 -6.82 17.53 4.21
C ASP A 302 -5.64 18.33 4.81
N TYR A 303 -4.43 17.75 4.83
CA TYR A 303 -3.23 18.38 5.36
C TYR A 303 -2.09 18.37 4.34
N SER A 304 -1.77 19.52 3.77
CA SER A 304 -0.69 19.69 2.80
C SER A 304 0.54 20.33 3.43
N LEU A 305 1.70 19.74 3.20
CA LEU A 305 3.01 20.25 3.61
C LEU A 305 3.57 21.30 2.64
N GLY A 306 3.01 21.39 1.43
CA GLY A 306 3.42 22.25 0.34
C GLY A 306 3.18 21.59 -1.00
N LYS A 307 3.55 22.28 -2.08
CA LYS A 307 3.32 21.84 -3.46
C LYS A 307 4.62 21.69 -4.23
N VAL A 308 4.82 20.55 -4.91
CA VAL A 308 6.06 20.26 -5.65
C VAL A 308 6.30 21.16 -6.86
N THR A 309 5.26 21.84 -7.34
CA THR A 309 5.38 22.87 -8.39
C THR A 309 5.87 24.23 -7.86
N GLU A 310 5.86 24.44 -6.55
CA GLU A 310 6.27 25.71 -5.92
C GLU A 310 7.67 25.61 -5.31
N ARG A 311 8.01 24.44 -4.75
CA ARG A 311 9.34 24.16 -4.21
C ARG A 311 9.65 22.64 -4.27
N PRO A 312 10.92 22.23 -4.32
CA PRO A 312 11.32 20.82 -4.40
C PRO A 312 10.73 19.99 -3.25
N PHE A 313 10.41 18.71 -3.55
CA PHE A 313 9.93 17.74 -2.54
C PHE A 313 10.89 17.64 -1.35
N SER A 314 12.21 17.56 -1.62
CA SER A 314 13.25 17.51 -0.60
C SER A 314 13.14 18.67 0.40
N SER A 315 12.92 19.88 -0.10
CA SER A 315 12.73 21.08 0.71
C SER A 315 11.44 21.06 1.53
N ILE A 316 10.33 20.54 0.95
CA ILE A 316 9.05 20.36 1.65
C ILE A 316 9.19 19.32 2.77
N TRP A 317 9.80 18.17 2.44
CA TRP A 317 9.90 17.03 3.34
C TRP A 317 10.81 17.26 4.55
N GLU A 318 11.85 18.06 4.38
CA GLU A 318 12.79 18.40 5.46
C GLU A 318 12.41 19.67 6.25
N ASP A 319 11.32 20.32 5.88
CA ASP A 319 10.83 21.52 6.56
C ASP A 319 10.39 21.21 8.00
N ARG A 320 11.17 21.69 8.97
CA ARG A 320 10.91 21.53 10.41
C ARG A 320 10.14 22.69 11.01
N SER A 321 9.81 23.70 10.22
CA SER A 321 8.95 24.80 10.66
C SER A 321 7.48 24.34 10.75
N ASP A 322 7.10 23.27 10.01
CA ASP A 322 5.81 22.63 10.15
C ASP A 322 5.71 21.85 11.47
N PRO A 323 4.76 22.19 12.37
CA PRO A 323 4.66 21.61 13.71
C PRO A 323 4.39 20.09 13.69
N LEU A 324 3.61 19.62 12.69
CA LEU A 324 3.29 18.22 12.54
C LEU A 324 4.55 17.43 12.16
N MET A 325 5.27 17.90 11.12
CA MET A 325 6.50 17.24 10.68
C MET A 325 7.60 17.29 11.76
N ALA A 326 7.72 18.39 12.48
CA ALA A 326 8.62 18.50 13.63
C ALA A 326 8.27 17.45 14.71
N GLY A 327 6.98 17.22 14.96
CA GLY A 327 6.50 16.19 15.89
C GLY A 327 6.76 14.76 15.40
N LEU A 328 6.37 14.45 14.15
CA LEU A 328 6.52 13.12 13.56
C LEU A 328 7.99 12.67 13.45
N LYS A 329 8.91 13.61 13.20
CA LYS A 329 10.34 13.34 13.05
C LYS A 329 11.14 13.42 14.37
N ARG A 330 10.49 13.73 15.50
CA ARG A 330 11.17 13.76 16.82
C ARG A 330 11.55 12.33 17.24
N LYS A 331 12.75 12.18 17.79
CA LYS A 331 13.24 10.93 18.39
C LYS A 331 13.66 11.17 19.85
N PRO A 332 13.39 10.24 20.80
CA PRO A 332 12.56 9.04 20.59
C PRO A 332 11.11 9.41 20.31
N ARG A 333 10.38 8.56 19.62
CA ARG A 333 8.94 8.70 19.42
C ARG A 333 8.23 8.36 20.74
N PRO A 334 7.14 9.09 21.07
CA PRO A 334 6.38 8.80 22.27
C PRO A 334 5.75 7.40 22.24
#